data_e81d1262b301c2cedee399127b894021
#
_entry.id   e81d1262b301c2cedee399127b894021
#
_cell.length_a   1.000
_cell.length_b   1.000
_cell.length_c   1.000
_cell.angle_alpha   90.00
_cell.angle_beta   90.00
_cell.angle_gamma   90.00
#
_symmetry.space_group_name_H-M   'P 1'
#
loop_
_entity.id
_entity.type
_entity.pdbx_description
1 polymer ?
#
loop_
_entity_poly.entity_id
_entity_poly.type
_entity_poly.pdbx_seq_one_letter_code
_entity_poly.pdbx_strand_id
1 'polypeptide(L)'
;MLQTALGTRGMVTAPHALAAQAGLDILRQGGNAIEAMVAAASTIAVVYPHMNSIGGDGFWVILPPNGSPLAISACGGAAAAATIDAYHKRGMKRIPMRGPWAANTVAGTVGGW
;
A
#
# COMPACT_ATOMS: atom_id res chain seq x y z
N MET A 1 -8.92 -13.68 -26.28
CA MET A 1 -10.10 -13.16 -25.60
C MET A 1 -9.83 -13.21 -24.11
N LEU A 2 -9.91 -12.09 -23.40
CA LEU A 2 -9.75 -12.07 -21.94
C LEU A 2 -11.01 -12.68 -21.31
N GLN A 3 -10.85 -13.75 -20.56
CA GLN A 3 -11.97 -14.36 -19.82
C GLN A 3 -12.16 -13.62 -18.50
N THR A 4 -13.41 -13.33 -18.16
CA THR A 4 -13.77 -12.78 -16.84
C THR A 4 -13.56 -13.85 -15.77
N ALA A 5 -12.76 -13.55 -14.76
CA ALA A 5 -12.61 -14.41 -13.59
C ALA A 5 -13.86 -14.31 -12.71
N LEU A 6 -14.38 -15.45 -12.27
CA LEU A 6 -15.52 -15.54 -11.38
C LEU A 6 -15.13 -16.33 -10.13
N GLY A 7 -15.56 -15.86 -8.95
CA GLY A 7 -15.33 -16.54 -7.68
C GLY A 7 -16.60 -16.57 -6.84
N THR A 8 -16.92 -17.73 -6.26
CA THR A 8 -18.10 -17.92 -5.40
C THR A 8 -17.78 -17.83 -3.91
N ARG A 9 -16.52 -17.97 -3.53
CA ARG A 9 -16.05 -17.98 -2.13
C ARG A 9 -15.13 -16.83 -1.77
N GLY A 10 -14.76 -16.04 -2.74
CA GLY A 10 -13.84 -14.90 -2.62
C GLY A 10 -13.02 -14.69 -3.87
N MET A 11 -12.42 -13.55 -3.96
CA MET A 11 -11.57 -13.16 -5.09
C MET A 11 -10.46 -12.24 -4.60
N VAL A 12 -9.27 -12.40 -5.16
CA VAL A 12 -8.14 -11.48 -4.96
C VAL A 12 -7.67 -11.00 -6.31
N THR A 13 -7.47 -9.69 -6.43
CA THR A 13 -6.89 -9.08 -7.64
C THR A 13 -5.69 -8.22 -7.25
N ALA A 14 -4.66 -8.26 -8.06
CA ALA A 14 -3.46 -7.44 -7.89
C ALA A 14 -2.79 -7.23 -9.26
N PRO A 15 -1.98 -6.18 -9.44
CA PRO A 15 -1.22 -5.95 -10.66
C PRO A 15 -0.23 -7.06 -11.02
N HIS A 16 0.15 -7.90 -10.06
CA HIS A 16 1.05 -9.04 -10.29
C HIS A 16 0.41 -10.35 -9.82
N ALA A 17 0.48 -11.39 -10.67
CA ALA A 17 -0.17 -12.68 -10.41
C ALA A 17 0.27 -13.35 -9.10
N LEU A 18 1.56 -13.26 -8.74
CA LEU A 18 2.05 -13.84 -7.48
C LEU A 18 1.45 -13.16 -6.25
N ALA A 19 1.19 -11.84 -6.31
CA ALA A 19 0.54 -11.14 -5.20
C ALA A 19 -0.94 -11.56 -5.07
N ALA A 20 -1.66 -11.68 -6.19
CA ALA A 20 -3.01 -12.21 -6.18
C ALA A 20 -3.07 -13.65 -5.66
N GLN A 21 -2.09 -14.49 -6.06
CA GLN A 21 -1.99 -15.87 -5.60
C GLN A 21 -1.73 -15.95 -4.09
N ALA A 22 -0.82 -15.13 -3.54
CA ALA A 22 -0.55 -15.10 -2.10
C ALA A 22 -1.81 -14.78 -1.29
N GLY A 23 -2.58 -13.78 -1.70
CA GLY A 23 -3.86 -13.47 -1.05
C GLY A 23 -4.90 -14.59 -1.21
N LEU A 24 -4.98 -15.20 -2.40
CA LEU A 24 -5.90 -16.31 -2.65
C LEU A 24 -5.57 -17.55 -1.80
N ASP A 25 -4.30 -17.81 -1.54
CA ASP A 25 -3.88 -18.95 -0.71
C ASP A 25 -4.29 -18.74 0.75
N ILE A 26 -4.27 -17.51 1.26
CA ILE A 26 -4.82 -17.18 2.58
C ILE A 26 -6.33 -17.45 2.64
N LEU A 27 -7.10 -17.02 1.62
CA LEU A 27 -8.53 -17.30 1.57
C LEU A 27 -8.83 -18.81 1.52
N ARG A 28 -8.03 -19.59 0.77
CA ARG A 28 -8.15 -21.06 0.69
C ARG A 28 -7.89 -21.76 2.01
N GLN A 29 -7.02 -21.21 2.84
CA GLN A 29 -6.69 -21.69 4.18
C GLN A 29 -7.72 -21.26 5.24
N GLY A 30 -8.77 -20.54 4.85
CA GLY A 30 -9.83 -20.07 5.75
C GLY A 30 -9.56 -18.69 6.37
N GLY A 31 -8.54 -17.98 5.91
CA GLY A 31 -8.27 -16.61 6.30
C GLY A 31 -9.31 -15.64 5.74
N ASN A 32 -9.39 -14.45 6.31
CA ASN A 32 -10.32 -13.40 5.92
C ASN A 32 -9.71 -12.46 4.84
N ALA A 33 -10.52 -11.53 4.34
CA ALA A 33 -10.10 -10.60 3.29
C ALA A 33 -8.97 -9.66 3.73
N ILE A 34 -8.90 -9.29 5.01
CA ILE A 34 -7.83 -8.42 5.54
C ILE A 34 -6.50 -9.18 5.52
N GLU A 35 -6.47 -10.40 6.04
CA GLU A 35 -5.29 -11.27 6.02
C GLU A 35 -4.82 -11.54 4.59
N ALA A 36 -5.76 -11.82 3.68
CA ALA A 36 -5.47 -12.02 2.27
C ALA A 36 -4.84 -10.78 1.64
N MET A 37 -5.32 -9.58 1.96
CA MET A 37 -4.77 -8.34 1.44
C MET A 37 -3.41 -7.99 2.04
N VAL A 38 -3.15 -8.30 3.32
CA VAL A 38 -1.80 -8.15 3.91
C VAL A 38 -0.80 -9.06 3.19
N ALA A 39 -1.17 -10.33 2.93
CA ALA A 39 -0.33 -11.25 2.17
C ALA A 39 -0.07 -10.77 0.73
N ALA A 40 -1.11 -10.27 0.05
CA ALA A 40 -0.96 -9.69 -1.29
C ALA A 40 -0.09 -8.42 -1.27
N ALA A 41 -0.29 -7.53 -0.30
CA ALA A 41 0.45 -6.27 -0.16
C ALA A 41 1.94 -6.51 0.15
N SER A 42 2.27 -7.46 1.01
CA SER A 42 3.66 -7.82 1.30
C SER A 42 4.33 -8.47 0.09
N THR A 43 3.62 -9.35 -0.61
CA THR A 43 4.15 -10.00 -1.81
C THR A 43 4.39 -9.01 -2.94
N ILE A 44 3.45 -8.08 -3.20
CA ILE A 44 3.59 -7.14 -4.32
C ILE A 44 4.75 -6.18 -4.13
N ALA A 45 5.10 -5.83 -2.89
CA ALA A 45 6.28 -5.01 -2.59
C ALA A 45 7.60 -5.65 -3.05
N VAL A 46 7.62 -7.00 -3.14
CA VAL A 46 8.79 -7.77 -3.61
C VAL A 46 8.74 -8.02 -5.11
N VAL A 47 7.58 -8.44 -5.65
CA VAL A 47 7.49 -8.90 -7.04
C VAL A 47 7.18 -7.78 -8.03
N TYR A 48 6.82 -6.59 -7.54
CA TYR A 48 6.48 -5.41 -8.36
C TYR A 48 7.12 -4.13 -7.76
N PRO A 49 8.46 -4.14 -7.56
CA PRO A 49 9.15 -3.14 -6.72
C PRO A 49 9.23 -1.74 -7.35
N HIS A 50 9.02 -1.61 -8.66
CA HIS A 50 9.03 -0.32 -9.35
C HIS A 50 7.76 0.52 -9.10
N MET A 51 6.70 -0.09 -8.55
CA MET A 51 5.43 0.57 -8.23
C MET A 51 5.03 0.44 -6.77
N ASN A 52 5.67 -0.47 -6.02
CA ASN A 52 5.32 -0.77 -4.63
C ASN A 52 6.56 -0.97 -3.78
N SER A 53 6.51 -0.54 -2.53
CA SER A 53 7.58 -0.80 -1.57
C SER A 53 7.05 -0.75 -0.13
N ILE A 54 7.85 -1.26 0.80
CA ILE A 54 7.60 -1.11 2.24
C ILE A 54 8.11 0.23 2.79
N GLY A 55 8.84 0.99 1.99
CA GLY A 55 9.47 2.26 2.37
C GLY A 55 8.60 3.50 2.14
N GLY A 56 7.30 3.34 1.93
CA GLY A 56 6.40 4.45 1.62
C GLY A 56 5.11 4.42 2.42
N ASP A 57 4.09 5.02 1.85
CA ASP A 57 2.77 5.16 2.42
C ASP A 57 1.87 3.98 2.02
N GLY A 58 0.89 3.66 2.86
CA GLY A 58 -0.14 2.67 2.58
C GLY A 58 -1.52 3.23 2.89
N PHE A 59 -2.51 2.82 2.11
CA PHE A 59 -3.90 3.23 2.30
C PHE A 59 -4.80 2.01 2.21
N TRP A 60 -5.77 1.93 3.12
CA TRP A 60 -6.72 0.84 3.18
C TRP A 60 -8.15 1.36 3.18
N VAL A 61 -9.00 0.70 2.45
CA VAL A 61 -10.45 0.84 2.56
C VAL A 61 -11.02 -0.55 2.83
N ILE A 62 -11.71 -0.69 3.95
CA ILE A 62 -12.26 -1.94 4.43
C ILE A 62 -13.76 -1.76 4.58
N LEU A 63 -14.54 -2.63 3.96
CA LEU A 63 -15.99 -2.69 4.13
C LEU A 63 -16.35 -3.97 4.88
N PRO A 64 -16.70 -3.87 6.18
CA PRO A 64 -17.21 -5.01 6.93
C PRO A 64 -18.58 -5.46 6.38
N PRO A 65 -18.96 -6.74 6.50
CA PRO A 65 -20.22 -7.27 5.96
C PRO A 65 -21.48 -6.51 6.41
N ASN A 66 -21.49 -6.02 7.64
CA ASN A 66 -22.65 -5.35 8.26
C ASN A 66 -22.27 -3.96 8.82
N GLY A 67 -21.29 -3.30 8.25
CA GLY A 67 -20.77 -2.02 8.77
C GLY A 67 -20.60 -0.95 7.71
N SER A 68 -20.19 0.22 8.16
CA SER A 68 -19.77 1.31 7.27
C SER A 68 -18.32 1.11 6.82
N PRO A 69 -17.94 1.65 5.66
CA PRO A 69 -16.54 1.64 5.21
C PRO A 69 -15.61 2.28 6.25
N LEU A 70 -14.49 1.63 6.50
CA LEU A 70 -13.39 2.12 7.32
C LEU A 70 -12.20 2.45 6.42
N ALA A 71 -11.52 3.54 6.69
CA ALA A 71 -10.28 3.90 6.01
C ALA A 71 -9.13 3.97 7.01
N ILE A 72 -7.97 3.42 6.62
CA ILE A 72 -6.71 3.56 7.35
C ILE A 72 -5.75 4.35 6.47
N SER A 73 -5.25 5.46 7.00
CA SER A 73 -4.12 6.18 6.42
C SER A 73 -2.84 5.73 7.12
N ALA A 74 -2.05 4.95 6.42
CA ALA A 74 -0.75 4.48 6.87
C ALA A 74 0.38 5.32 6.23
N CYS A 75 0.19 6.63 6.20
CA CYS A 75 1.26 7.58 5.92
C CYS A 75 2.01 7.86 7.21
N GLY A 76 3.33 7.85 7.17
CA GLY A 76 4.13 8.37 8.27
C GLY A 76 4.05 9.89 8.37
N GLY A 77 4.37 10.43 9.52
CA GLY A 77 4.52 11.88 9.68
C GLY A 77 5.72 12.43 8.90
N ALA A 78 5.67 13.69 8.50
CA ALA A 78 6.85 14.37 7.98
C ALA A 78 7.90 14.53 9.09
N ALA A 79 9.19 14.44 8.71
CA ALA A 79 10.27 14.71 9.64
C ALA A 79 10.17 16.16 10.18
N ALA A 80 10.42 16.37 11.48
CA ALA A 80 10.35 17.69 12.10
C ALA A 80 11.27 18.73 11.41
N ALA A 81 12.36 18.28 10.82
CA ALA A 81 13.30 19.10 10.04
C ALA A 81 12.83 19.42 8.61
N ALA A 82 11.77 18.77 8.12
CA ALA A 82 11.22 19.02 6.78
C ALA A 82 10.32 20.26 6.76
N THR A 83 10.89 21.41 7.06
CA THR A 83 10.17 22.69 7.10
C THR A 83 10.30 23.44 5.77
N ILE A 84 9.39 24.34 5.50
CA ILE A 84 9.43 25.23 4.32
C ILE A 84 10.77 25.95 4.25
N ASP A 85 11.26 26.47 5.39
CA ASP A 85 12.54 27.17 5.48
C ASP A 85 13.73 26.28 5.11
N ALA A 86 13.70 24.99 5.47
CA ALA A 86 14.73 24.04 5.12
C ALA A 86 14.83 23.83 3.60
N TYR A 87 13.70 23.83 2.91
CA TYR A 87 13.65 23.76 1.44
C TYR A 87 14.09 25.08 0.80
N HIS A 88 13.60 26.23 1.30
CA HIS A 88 13.95 27.54 0.78
C HIS A 88 15.46 27.84 0.92
N LYS A 89 16.07 27.50 2.06
CA LYS A 89 17.52 27.61 2.28
C LYS A 89 18.37 26.83 1.27
N ARG A 90 17.78 25.81 0.62
CA ARG A 90 18.40 25.02 -0.45
C ARG A 90 18.02 25.48 -1.85
N GLY A 91 17.39 26.64 -1.96
CA GLY A 91 16.94 27.19 -3.26
C GLY A 91 15.71 26.50 -3.84
N MET A 92 15.04 25.64 -3.09
CA MET A 92 13.87 24.91 -3.56
C MET A 92 12.60 25.73 -3.30
N LYS A 93 11.87 26.08 -4.36
CA LYS A 93 10.59 26.81 -4.27
C LYS A 93 9.39 25.86 -4.06
N ARG A 94 9.58 24.56 -4.19
CA ARG A 94 8.59 23.50 -4.03
C ARG A 94 9.29 22.20 -3.68
N ILE A 95 8.56 21.24 -3.15
CA ILE A 95 9.04 19.86 -2.95
C ILE A 95 9.43 19.28 -4.32
N PRO A 96 10.65 18.75 -4.49
CA PRO A 96 11.06 18.15 -5.75
C PRO A 96 10.25 16.86 -6.03
N MET A 97 10.12 16.50 -7.30
CA MET A 97 9.38 15.29 -7.69
C MET A 97 10.14 13.97 -7.42
N ARG A 98 11.47 14.06 -7.23
CA ARG A 98 12.34 12.88 -7.05
C ARG A 98 13.52 13.22 -6.15
N GLY A 99 14.16 12.18 -5.63
CA GLY A 99 15.34 12.28 -4.78
C GLY A 99 15.03 12.40 -3.29
N PRO A 100 16.04 12.48 -2.44
CA PRO A 100 15.89 12.42 -0.98
C PRO A 100 14.95 13.50 -0.41
N TRP A 101 14.90 14.67 -1.05
CA TRP A 101 14.05 15.78 -0.63
C TRP A 101 12.59 15.67 -1.10
N ALA A 102 12.27 14.66 -1.91
CA ALA A 102 10.91 14.31 -2.28
C ALA A 102 10.26 13.35 -1.27
N ALA A 103 11.07 12.63 -0.49
CA ALA A 103 10.60 11.68 0.52
C ALA A 103 10.25 12.43 1.81
N ASN A 104 9.03 12.94 1.88
CA ASN A 104 8.60 13.80 2.99
C ASN A 104 8.07 13.04 4.20
N THR A 105 7.55 11.85 4.00
CA THR A 105 6.94 11.05 5.07
C THR A 105 7.87 9.94 5.52
N VAL A 106 7.80 9.63 6.81
CA VAL A 106 8.38 8.40 7.34
C VAL A 106 7.56 7.21 6.82
N ALA A 107 8.22 6.11 6.46
CA ALA A 107 7.54 4.93 5.93
C ALA A 107 6.50 4.37 6.90
N GLY A 108 5.25 4.33 6.49
CA GLY A 108 4.12 3.88 7.29
C GLY A 108 3.47 2.58 6.83
N THR A 109 3.85 2.07 5.65
CA THR A 109 3.22 0.89 5.02
C THR A 109 3.14 -0.32 5.95
N VAL A 110 4.25 -0.70 6.59
CA VAL A 110 4.30 -1.87 7.50
C VAL A 110 3.45 -1.63 8.75
N GLY A 111 3.45 -0.40 9.27
CA GLY A 111 2.56 -0.03 10.38
C GLY A 111 1.08 -0.15 10.03
N GLY A 112 0.72 0.12 8.78
CA GLY A 112 -0.63 -0.07 8.26
C GLY A 112 -1.06 -1.53 8.21
N TRP A 113 -0.15 -2.43 7.90
CA TRP A 113 -0.43 -3.88 7.90
C TRP A 113 -0.72 -4.40 9.29
#